data_654eca601101db87c48418ec0ac89c1f
#
_entry.id   654eca601101db87c48418ec0ac89c1f
#
_cell.length_a   1.000
_cell.length_b   1.000
_cell.length_c   1.000
_cell.angle_alpha   90.00
_cell.angle_beta   90.00
_cell.angle_gamma   90.00
#
_symmetry.space_group_name_H-M   'P 1'
#
loop_
_entity.id
_entity.type
_entity.pdbx_description
1 polymer ?
#
loop_
_entity_poly.entity_id
_entity_poly.type
_entity_poly.pdbx_seq_one_letter_code
_entity_poly.pdbx_strand_id
1 'polypeptide(L)'
;MKVICAGLSKTGTKSLAKALRMLGFTVFDFPEHKKVHLHEWLDVYCQGKEPDFVSMYRNVDAVTDIPSAYWFQEIYETFPDAKVVLSVRDSEEVWVKSWVEQLEIIQTLGGVFNRILIRYPNRIKQWLFGKRVPIAFLEAIINGTFGSLNTQSTFLFKKKYREHNERVQAIIPKEKLLIYNVKQGWKPLCEFLGCEIPEEEFPRANVGLSFTKDLVSARLKSIQRNVIVFSLVLALLATAFYVVYHW
;
A
#
# COMPACT_ATOMS: atom_id res chain seq x y z
N MET A 1 -16.15 -2.74 11.98
CA MET A 1 -14.71 -2.46 12.21
C MET A 1 -14.39 -2.72 13.67
N LYS A 2 -13.36 -3.54 13.95
CA LYS A 2 -12.91 -3.86 15.33
C LYS A 2 -11.54 -3.23 15.64
N VAL A 3 -10.67 -3.15 14.63
CA VAL A 3 -9.29 -2.68 14.80
C VAL A 3 -8.90 -1.71 13.68
N ILE A 4 -8.32 -0.57 14.05
CA ILE A 4 -7.73 0.38 13.12
C ILE A 4 -6.23 0.42 13.39
N CYS A 5 -5.41 -0.08 12.45
CA CYS A 5 -3.96 0.01 12.55
C CYS A 5 -3.50 1.33 11.93
N ALA A 6 -3.29 2.32 12.79
CA ALA A 6 -2.94 3.69 12.42
C ALA A 6 -1.45 3.89 12.12
N GLY A 7 -0.60 2.88 12.27
CA GLY A 7 0.82 2.99 11.94
C GLY A 7 1.06 3.14 10.43
N LEU A 8 1.87 4.14 10.06
CA LEU A 8 2.23 4.39 8.66
C LEU A 8 3.01 3.22 8.04
N SER A 9 3.06 3.17 6.71
CA SER A 9 3.87 2.19 5.98
C SER A 9 5.28 2.06 6.56
N LYS A 10 5.85 0.85 6.55
CA LYS A 10 7.18 0.52 7.07
C LYS A 10 7.30 0.44 8.60
N THR A 11 6.21 0.55 9.35
CA THR A 11 6.19 0.30 10.80
C THR A 11 5.94 -1.17 11.17
N GLY A 12 5.95 -2.09 10.20
CA GLY A 12 5.64 -3.50 10.40
C GLY A 12 4.20 -3.88 10.03
N THR A 13 3.52 -3.04 9.24
CA THR A 13 2.13 -3.21 8.80
C THR A 13 1.84 -4.59 8.21
N LYS A 14 2.75 -5.16 7.43
CA LYS A 14 2.59 -6.50 6.84
C LYS A 14 2.63 -7.63 7.89
N SER A 15 3.52 -7.52 8.87
CA SER A 15 3.57 -8.46 10.00
C SER A 15 2.31 -8.35 10.85
N LEU A 16 1.87 -7.14 11.14
CA LEU A 16 0.66 -6.88 11.91
C LEU A 16 -0.60 -7.38 11.16
N ALA A 17 -0.71 -7.12 9.85
CA ALA A 17 -1.80 -7.65 9.03
C ALA A 17 -1.87 -9.18 9.06
N LYS A 18 -0.71 -9.85 8.95
CA LYS A 18 -0.63 -11.31 9.04
C LYS A 18 -1.00 -11.79 10.43
N ALA A 19 -0.52 -11.13 11.49
CA ALA A 19 -0.86 -11.45 12.88
C ALA A 19 -2.38 -11.34 13.13
N LEU A 20 -3.01 -10.26 12.70
CA LEU A 20 -4.45 -10.08 12.85
C LEU A 20 -5.25 -11.17 12.08
N ARG A 21 -4.79 -11.58 10.90
CA ARG A 21 -5.41 -12.70 10.17
C ARG A 21 -5.28 -14.02 10.90
N MET A 22 -4.14 -14.29 11.56
CA MET A 22 -3.95 -15.48 12.42
C MET A 22 -4.87 -15.46 13.63
N LEU A 23 -5.23 -14.27 14.13
CA LEU A 23 -6.25 -14.07 15.18
C LEU A 23 -7.69 -14.13 14.67
N GLY A 24 -7.92 -14.47 13.39
CA GLY A 24 -9.25 -14.64 12.80
C GLY A 24 -9.91 -13.36 12.29
N PHE A 25 -9.20 -12.22 12.24
CA PHE A 25 -9.77 -10.98 11.70
C PHE A 25 -9.77 -10.96 10.18
N THR A 26 -10.83 -10.43 9.57
CA THR A 26 -10.84 -10.03 8.17
C THR A 26 -10.10 -8.71 8.02
N VAL A 27 -8.88 -8.76 7.41
CA VAL A 27 -7.96 -7.60 7.38
C VAL A 27 -7.83 -7.05 5.97
N PHE A 28 -8.06 -5.74 5.82
CA PHE A 28 -7.69 -4.99 4.62
C PHE A 28 -6.36 -4.27 4.85
N ASP A 29 -5.39 -4.63 4.03
CA ASP A 29 -4.06 -4.04 3.91
C ASP A 29 -3.95 -3.34 2.54
N PHE A 30 -2.83 -2.73 2.19
CA PHE A 30 -2.61 -2.06 0.92
C PHE A 30 -3.05 -2.88 -0.33
N PRO A 31 -2.76 -4.20 -0.43
CA PRO A 31 -3.23 -5.00 -1.57
C PRO A 31 -4.74 -5.10 -1.69
N GLU A 32 -5.45 -5.25 -0.57
CA GLU A 32 -6.90 -5.32 -0.54
C GLU A 32 -7.52 -3.97 -0.89
N HIS A 33 -7.01 -2.86 -0.35
CA HIS A 33 -7.45 -1.51 -0.72
C HIS A 33 -7.28 -1.25 -2.22
N LYS A 34 -6.13 -1.65 -2.78
CA LYS A 34 -5.88 -1.53 -4.21
C LYS A 34 -6.81 -2.40 -5.06
N LYS A 35 -7.19 -3.58 -4.57
CA LYS A 35 -8.03 -4.53 -5.31
C LYS A 35 -9.51 -4.18 -5.23
N VAL A 36 -9.99 -3.79 -4.06
CA VAL A 36 -11.42 -3.62 -3.76
C VAL A 36 -11.85 -2.16 -3.81
N HIS A 37 -11.06 -1.24 -3.22
CA HIS A 37 -11.43 0.16 -3.03
C HIS A 37 -10.58 1.14 -3.85
N LEU A 38 -10.07 0.68 -5.00
CA LEU A 38 -9.22 1.52 -5.84
C LEU A 38 -9.91 2.79 -6.32
N HIS A 39 -11.18 2.67 -6.74
CA HIS A 39 -11.93 3.79 -7.30
C HIS A 39 -12.35 4.77 -6.21
N GLU A 40 -12.81 4.27 -5.07
CA GLU A 40 -13.19 5.08 -3.91
C GLU A 40 -12.01 5.92 -3.42
N TRP A 41 -10.83 5.33 -3.28
CA TRP A 41 -9.64 6.06 -2.88
C TRP A 41 -9.13 7.05 -3.94
N LEU A 42 -9.27 6.73 -5.23
CA LEU A 42 -8.97 7.71 -6.29
C LEU A 42 -9.95 8.89 -6.28
N ASP A 43 -11.21 8.64 -6.01
CA ASP A 43 -12.22 9.68 -5.85
C ASP A 43 -11.87 10.60 -4.68
N VAL A 44 -11.43 10.05 -3.54
CA VAL A 44 -10.95 10.83 -2.39
C VAL A 44 -9.73 11.69 -2.74
N TYR A 45 -8.66 11.07 -3.26
CA TYR A 45 -7.39 11.77 -3.47
C TYR A 45 -7.36 12.68 -4.70
N CYS A 46 -8.13 12.37 -5.75
CA CYS A 46 -8.05 13.07 -7.03
C CYS A 46 -9.29 13.91 -7.35
N GLN A 47 -10.44 13.63 -6.72
CA GLN A 47 -11.70 14.33 -7.00
C GLN A 47 -12.27 15.05 -5.77
N GLY A 48 -11.65 14.90 -4.59
CA GLY A 48 -12.11 15.51 -3.34
C GLY A 48 -13.46 15.00 -2.85
N LYS A 49 -13.85 13.77 -3.23
CA LYS A 49 -15.08 13.16 -2.75
C LYS A 49 -14.90 12.62 -1.33
N GLU A 50 -15.93 12.74 -0.52
CA GLU A 50 -15.95 12.12 0.81
C GLU A 50 -16.13 10.60 0.69
N PRO A 51 -15.34 9.81 1.45
CA PRO A 51 -15.46 8.35 1.44
C PRO A 51 -16.63 7.87 2.30
N ASP A 52 -17.40 6.92 1.81
CA ASP A 52 -18.38 6.18 2.63
C ASP A 52 -17.68 4.99 3.31
N PHE A 53 -17.04 5.24 4.46
CA PHE A 53 -16.33 4.20 5.21
C PHE A 53 -17.26 3.10 5.74
N VAL A 54 -18.53 3.39 6.00
CA VAL A 54 -19.50 2.37 6.42
C VAL A 54 -19.67 1.32 5.31
N SER A 55 -19.89 1.78 4.09
CA SER A 55 -20.03 0.90 2.93
C SER A 55 -18.70 0.18 2.59
N MET A 56 -17.60 0.93 2.57
CA MET A 56 -16.28 0.39 2.24
C MET A 56 -15.85 -0.74 3.19
N TYR A 57 -16.12 -0.61 4.48
CA TYR A 57 -15.63 -1.54 5.51
C TYR A 57 -16.71 -2.40 6.17
N ARG A 58 -17.88 -2.58 5.54
CA ARG A 58 -19.03 -3.32 6.07
C ARG A 58 -18.66 -4.70 6.61
N ASN A 59 -17.80 -5.44 5.92
CA ASN A 59 -17.40 -6.81 6.25
C ASN A 59 -15.89 -6.91 6.58
N VAL A 60 -15.33 -5.84 7.11
CA VAL A 60 -13.90 -5.74 7.43
C VAL A 60 -13.75 -5.57 8.93
N ASP A 61 -12.98 -6.46 9.56
CA ASP A 61 -12.71 -6.39 11.00
C ASP A 61 -11.55 -5.44 11.31
N ALA A 62 -10.54 -5.37 10.43
CA ALA A 62 -9.35 -4.56 10.65
C ALA A 62 -8.82 -3.92 9.37
N VAL A 63 -8.29 -2.70 9.50
CA VAL A 63 -7.59 -2.00 8.41
C VAL A 63 -6.16 -1.69 8.82
N THR A 64 -5.23 -1.71 7.86
CA THR A 64 -3.81 -1.40 8.11
C THR A 64 -3.14 -0.84 6.86
N ASP A 65 -1.99 -0.16 7.09
CA ASP A 65 -1.20 0.48 6.04
C ASP A 65 -1.94 1.66 5.37
N ILE A 66 -1.27 2.35 4.45
CA ILE A 66 -1.90 3.40 3.65
C ILE A 66 -2.84 2.78 2.60
N PRO A 67 -3.96 3.44 2.27
CA PRO A 67 -4.36 4.77 2.71
C PRO A 67 -5.02 4.82 4.10
N SER A 68 -5.59 3.72 4.61
CA SER A 68 -6.39 3.72 5.84
C SER A 68 -5.66 4.23 7.09
N ALA A 69 -4.36 3.95 7.22
CA ALA A 69 -3.57 4.46 8.34
C ALA A 69 -3.49 5.99 8.38
N TYR A 70 -3.47 6.66 7.23
CA TYR A 70 -3.49 8.13 7.17
C TYR A 70 -4.87 8.71 7.51
N TRP A 71 -5.93 8.03 7.10
CA TRP A 71 -7.33 8.38 7.34
C TRP A 71 -7.89 7.76 8.63
N PHE A 72 -7.01 7.42 9.60
CA PHE A 72 -7.41 6.73 10.82
C PHE A 72 -8.46 7.48 11.63
N GLN A 73 -8.40 8.82 11.64
CA GLN A 73 -9.32 9.65 12.41
C GLN A 73 -10.74 9.56 11.87
N GLU A 74 -10.92 9.77 10.58
CA GLU A 74 -12.22 9.74 9.90
C GLU A 74 -12.82 8.32 9.93
N ILE A 75 -11.96 7.30 9.87
CA ILE A 75 -12.38 5.90 10.06
C ILE A 75 -12.78 5.66 11.52
N TYR A 76 -12.04 6.21 12.50
CA TYR A 76 -12.38 6.09 13.91
C TYR A 76 -13.65 6.85 14.27
N GLU A 77 -13.88 8.03 13.71
CA GLU A 77 -15.14 8.78 13.86
C GLU A 77 -16.34 7.98 13.31
N THR A 78 -16.14 7.23 12.24
CA THR A 78 -17.15 6.32 11.67
C THR A 78 -17.36 5.06 12.53
N PHE A 79 -16.31 4.55 13.17
CA PHE A 79 -16.31 3.33 13.98
C PHE A 79 -15.73 3.57 15.38
N PRO A 80 -16.41 4.34 16.25
CA PRO A 80 -15.84 4.83 17.49
C PRO A 80 -15.55 3.72 18.53
N ASP A 81 -16.14 2.53 18.35
CA ASP A 81 -15.87 1.38 19.22
C ASP A 81 -14.62 0.59 18.84
N ALA A 82 -13.98 0.93 17.73
CA ALA A 82 -12.76 0.26 17.28
C ALA A 82 -11.59 0.52 18.23
N LYS A 83 -10.78 -0.52 18.46
CA LYS A 83 -9.45 -0.38 19.08
C LYS A 83 -8.44 0.11 18.05
N VAL A 84 -7.52 0.97 18.46
CA VAL A 84 -6.52 1.55 17.56
C VAL A 84 -5.12 1.04 17.93
N VAL A 85 -4.39 0.51 16.94
CA VAL A 85 -3.01 0.07 17.10
C VAL A 85 -2.09 1.00 16.29
N LEU A 86 -1.31 1.82 17.00
CA LEU A 86 -0.27 2.65 16.41
C LEU A 86 1.03 1.86 16.34
N SER A 87 1.31 1.22 15.22
CA SER A 87 2.59 0.55 15.04
C SER A 87 3.70 1.56 14.75
N VAL A 88 4.81 1.44 15.47
CA VAL A 88 5.95 2.36 15.40
C VAL A 88 7.27 1.62 15.19
N ARG A 89 8.31 2.35 14.77
CA ARG A 89 9.70 1.87 14.71
C ARG A 89 10.48 2.32 15.92
N ASP A 90 11.67 1.75 16.09
CA ASP A 90 12.57 2.06 17.20
C ASP A 90 12.97 3.56 17.23
N SER A 91 13.07 4.19 16.04
CA SER A 91 13.25 5.62 15.88
C SER A 91 12.76 6.12 14.52
N GLU A 92 12.64 7.45 14.37
CA GLU A 92 12.29 8.07 13.07
C GLU A 92 13.39 7.89 12.02
N GLU A 93 14.66 7.73 12.44
CA GLU A 93 15.79 7.44 11.57
C GLU A 93 15.68 6.05 10.94
N VAL A 94 15.34 5.06 11.77
CA VAL A 94 15.11 3.68 11.31
C VAL A 94 13.91 3.64 10.36
N TRP A 95 12.87 4.39 10.68
CA TRP A 95 11.68 4.45 9.83
C TRP A 95 11.98 5.13 8.49
N VAL A 96 12.59 6.32 8.48
CA VAL A 96 12.84 7.08 7.25
C VAL A 96 13.77 6.34 6.30
N LYS A 97 14.81 5.67 6.83
CA LYS A 97 15.67 4.82 6.01
C LYS A 97 14.87 3.74 5.28
N SER A 98 14.01 3.03 5.98
CA SER A 98 13.17 1.97 5.40
C SER A 98 12.12 2.52 4.42
N TRP A 99 11.64 3.75 4.64
CA TRP A 99 10.72 4.42 3.74
C TRP A 99 11.40 4.86 2.44
N VAL A 100 12.58 5.46 2.53
CA VAL A 100 13.37 5.88 1.36
C VAL A 100 13.72 4.68 0.49
N GLU A 101 14.20 3.58 1.07
CA GLU A 101 14.46 2.33 0.34
C GLU A 101 13.21 1.83 -0.43
N GLN A 102 12.03 1.96 0.18
CA GLN A 102 10.76 1.63 -0.48
C GLN A 102 10.47 2.56 -1.66
N LEU A 103 10.66 3.87 -1.49
CA LEU A 103 10.44 4.86 -2.55
C LEU A 103 11.39 4.66 -3.73
N GLU A 104 12.66 4.35 -3.49
CA GLU A 104 13.63 4.07 -4.56
C GLU A 104 13.19 2.91 -5.44
N ILE A 105 12.65 1.85 -4.85
CA ILE A 105 12.11 0.72 -5.61
C ILE A 105 10.88 1.16 -6.43
N ILE A 106 9.98 1.95 -5.83
CA ILE A 106 8.79 2.47 -6.52
C ILE A 106 9.19 3.37 -7.70
N GLN A 107 10.17 4.25 -7.50
CA GLN A 107 10.68 5.15 -8.55
C GLN A 107 11.40 4.40 -9.66
N THR A 108 12.18 3.38 -9.33
CA THR A 108 12.84 2.53 -10.35
C THR A 108 11.79 1.90 -11.27
N LEU A 109 10.68 1.43 -10.73
CA LEU A 109 9.56 0.93 -11.51
C LEU A 109 8.92 2.02 -12.37
N GLY A 110 8.64 3.18 -11.78
CA GLY A 110 8.05 4.32 -12.49
C GLY A 110 8.98 4.85 -13.59
N GLY A 111 10.28 4.91 -13.33
CA GLY A 111 11.29 5.39 -14.28
C GLY A 111 11.46 4.47 -15.49
N VAL A 112 11.51 3.16 -15.32
CA VAL A 112 11.53 2.18 -16.41
C VAL A 112 10.25 2.29 -17.23
N PHE A 113 9.10 2.43 -16.57
CA PHE A 113 7.81 2.64 -17.24
C PHE A 113 7.79 3.92 -18.07
N ASN A 114 8.19 5.05 -17.52
CA ASN A 114 8.17 6.33 -18.22
C ASN A 114 9.10 6.34 -19.44
N ARG A 115 10.30 5.78 -19.35
CA ARG A 115 11.25 5.71 -20.49
C ARG A 115 10.69 4.88 -21.65
N ILE A 116 10.04 3.76 -21.37
CA ILE A 116 9.39 2.93 -22.39
C ILE A 116 8.13 3.61 -22.94
N LEU A 117 7.40 4.32 -22.08
CA LEU A 117 6.07 4.86 -22.39
C LEU A 117 6.10 6.17 -23.20
N ILE A 118 7.17 6.96 -23.18
CA ILE A 118 7.24 8.23 -23.93
C ILE A 118 7.03 8.02 -25.43
N ARG A 119 7.39 6.87 -25.98
CA ARG A 119 7.38 6.55 -27.40
C ARG A 119 6.05 6.01 -27.97
N TYR A 120 5.06 5.65 -27.13
CA TYR A 120 3.84 4.99 -27.62
C TYR A 120 2.54 5.79 -27.35
N PRO A 121 1.55 5.75 -28.28
CA PRO A 121 0.22 6.34 -28.06
C PRO A 121 -0.48 5.74 -26.82
N ASN A 122 -1.35 6.55 -26.19
CA ASN A 122 -2.01 6.17 -24.93
C ASN A 122 -2.83 4.87 -25.01
N ARG A 123 -3.44 4.57 -26.16
CA ARG A 123 -4.19 3.30 -26.37
C ARG A 123 -3.27 2.09 -26.34
N ILE A 124 -2.09 2.18 -26.99
CA ILE A 124 -1.09 1.12 -27.00
C ILE A 124 -0.50 0.94 -25.60
N LYS A 125 -0.27 2.05 -24.88
CA LYS A 125 0.15 2.03 -23.47
C LYS A 125 -0.87 1.31 -22.59
N GLN A 126 -2.15 1.57 -22.76
CA GLN A 126 -3.23 0.91 -22.01
C GLN A 126 -3.30 -0.59 -22.31
N TRP A 127 -3.10 -0.97 -23.58
CA TRP A 127 -3.12 -2.37 -23.98
C TRP A 127 -1.89 -3.14 -23.48
N LEU A 128 -0.69 -2.58 -23.63
CA LEU A 128 0.57 -3.22 -23.19
C LEU A 128 0.71 -3.32 -21.69
N PHE A 129 0.25 -2.31 -20.97
CA PHE A 129 0.57 -2.14 -19.53
C PHE A 129 -0.68 -2.15 -18.64
N GLY A 130 -1.85 -2.36 -19.20
CA GLY A 130 -3.14 -2.27 -18.51
C GLY A 130 -3.50 -0.82 -18.15
N LYS A 131 -4.62 -0.65 -17.48
CA LYS A 131 -5.05 0.69 -17.04
C LYS A 131 -3.99 1.32 -16.14
N ARG A 132 -3.64 2.59 -16.37
CA ARG A 132 -2.62 3.40 -15.61
C ARG A 132 -2.89 3.56 -14.12
N VAL A 133 -4.06 3.17 -13.70
CA VAL A 133 -4.61 3.34 -12.36
C VAL A 133 -3.64 2.94 -11.21
N PRO A 134 -2.85 1.84 -11.28
CA PRO A 134 -2.03 1.44 -10.13
C PRO A 134 -0.89 2.40 -9.77
N ILE A 135 -0.30 3.10 -10.75
CA ILE A 135 0.81 4.05 -10.47
C ILE A 135 0.21 5.38 -9.98
N ALA A 136 -0.79 5.92 -10.68
CA ALA A 136 -1.48 7.14 -10.26
C ALA A 136 -2.08 7.00 -8.85
N PHE A 137 -2.63 5.85 -8.52
CA PHE A 137 -3.14 5.54 -7.19
C PHE A 137 -2.03 5.61 -6.13
N LEU A 138 -0.90 4.96 -6.38
CA LEU A 138 0.22 4.97 -5.46
C LEU A 138 0.82 6.37 -5.29
N GLU A 139 0.98 7.12 -6.40
CA GLU A 139 1.46 8.49 -6.40
C GLU A 139 0.52 9.43 -5.63
N ALA A 140 -0.80 9.31 -5.83
CA ALA A 140 -1.80 10.10 -5.13
C ALA A 140 -1.74 9.86 -3.62
N ILE A 141 -1.71 8.60 -3.18
CA ILE A 141 -1.61 8.25 -1.77
C ILE A 141 -0.30 8.74 -1.17
N ILE A 142 0.84 8.52 -1.82
CA ILE A 142 2.14 8.91 -1.29
C ILE A 142 2.24 10.44 -1.17
N ASN A 143 1.84 11.18 -2.19
CA ASN A 143 1.84 12.64 -2.15
C ASN A 143 0.88 13.17 -1.08
N GLY A 144 -0.33 12.62 -0.98
CA GLY A 144 -1.31 13.01 0.02
C GLY A 144 -0.86 12.71 1.46
N THR A 145 -0.20 11.57 1.66
CA THR A 145 0.23 11.12 3.01
C THR A 145 1.56 11.75 3.43
N PHE A 146 2.56 11.75 2.55
CA PHE A 146 3.95 12.11 2.88
C PHE A 146 4.41 13.42 2.25
N GLY A 147 3.62 14.01 1.37
CA GLY A 147 3.87 15.31 0.73
C GLY A 147 4.92 15.29 -0.37
N SER A 148 5.60 14.18 -0.61
CA SER A 148 6.65 14.09 -1.63
C SER A 148 6.93 12.65 -2.05
N LEU A 149 7.30 12.48 -3.32
CA LEU A 149 7.91 11.26 -3.84
C LEU A 149 9.45 11.34 -3.91
N ASN A 150 10.04 12.50 -3.63
CA ASN A 150 11.47 12.70 -3.73
C ASN A 150 12.20 12.02 -2.56
N THR A 151 13.08 11.04 -2.85
CA THR A 151 13.85 10.29 -1.84
C THR A 151 14.79 11.17 -1.01
N GLN A 152 15.14 12.38 -1.49
CA GLN A 152 15.93 13.35 -0.73
C GLN A 152 15.14 14.10 0.34
N SER A 153 13.80 13.99 0.34
CA SER A 153 12.92 14.71 1.28
C SER A 153 12.89 14.08 2.69
N THR A 154 14.03 13.60 3.18
CA THR A 154 14.13 12.84 4.45
C THR A 154 13.67 13.63 5.67
N PHE A 155 13.98 14.94 5.73
CA PHE A 155 13.52 15.83 6.80
C PHE A 155 11.99 15.98 6.80
N LEU A 156 11.38 16.16 5.61
CA LEU A 156 9.94 16.23 5.48
C LEU A 156 9.28 14.90 5.92
N PHE A 157 9.84 13.76 5.52
CA PHE A 157 9.31 12.46 5.90
C PHE A 157 9.35 12.23 7.41
N LYS A 158 10.47 12.56 8.07
CA LYS A 158 10.57 12.49 9.53
C LYS A 158 9.53 13.37 10.21
N LYS A 159 9.37 14.61 9.74
CA LYS A 159 8.35 15.54 10.24
C LYS A 159 6.95 14.92 10.10
N LYS A 160 6.61 14.42 8.93
CA LYS A 160 5.29 13.78 8.67
C LYS A 160 5.05 12.55 9.53
N TYR A 161 6.06 11.72 9.73
CA TYR A 161 5.98 10.55 10.62
C TYR A 161 5.70 10.94 12.07
N ARG A 162 6.41 11.93 12.58
CA ARG A 162 6.24 12.45 13.95
C ARG A 162 4.88 13.07 14.13
N GLU A 163 4.49 14.02 13.27
CA GLU A 163 3.18 14.67 13.28
C GLU A 163 2.03 13.66 13.25
N HIS A 164 2.16 12.63 12.43
CA HIS A 164 1.15 11.56 12.35
C HIS A 164 1.03 10.79 13.67
N ASN A 165 2.17 10.34 14.23
CA ASN A 165 2.17 9.60 15.49
C ASN A 165 1.64 10.44 16.66
N GLU A 166 2.01 11.72 16.74
CA GLU A 166 1.50 12.67 17.73
C GLU A 166 -0.01 12.89 17.57
N ARG A 167 -0.49 13.05 16.33
CA ARG A 167 -1.92 13.21 16.03
C ARG A 167 -2.73 11.97 16.47
N VAL A 168 -2.25 10.77 16.20
CA VAL A 168 -2.92 9.54 16.66
C VAL A 168 -3.03 9.53 18.19
N GLN A 169 -1.94 9.82 18.88
CA GLN A 169 -1.91 9.84 20.36
C GLN A 169 -2.76 10.95 20.98
N ALA A 170 -2.94 12.06 20.26
CA ALA A 170 -3.75 13.19 20.73
C ALA A 170 -5.27 12.95 20.56
N ILE A 171 -5.66 12.21 19.51
CA ILE A 171 -7.05 12.01 19.13
C ILE A 171 -7.65 10.77 19.79
N ILE A 172 -6.89 9.69 19.86
CA ILE A 172 -7.42 8.39 20.32
C ILE A 172 -7.32 8.30 21.85
N PRO A 173 -8.41 7.98 22.55
CA PRO A 173 -8.40 7.75 23.99
C PRO A 173 -7.39 6.67 24.38
N LYS A 174 -6.68 6.89 25.50
CA LYS A 174 -5.58 5.99 25.93
C LYS A 174 -6.03 4.55 26.11
N GLU A 175 -7.24 4.33 26.59
CA GLU A 175 -7.83 3.01 26.80
C GLU A 175 -8.16 2.27 25.48
N LYS A 176 -8.24 3.00 24.38
CA LYS A 176 -8.48 2.45 23.02
C LYS A 176 -7.23 2.46 22.13
N LEU A 177 -6.07 2.91 22.66
CA LEU A 177 -4.83 3.04 21.91
C LEU A 177 -3.74 2.10 22.43
N LEU A 178 -3.19 1.28 21.54
CA LEU A 178 -1.95 0.55 21.76
C LEU A 178 -0.83 1.15 20.89
N ILE A 179 0.23 1.69 21.53
CA ILE A 179 1.48 2.02 20.83
C ILE A 179 2.31 0.74 20.78
N TYR A 180 2.61 0.26 19.57
CA TYR A 180 3.09 -1.09 19.36
C TYR A 180 4.30 -1.15 18.44
N ASN A 181 5.36 -1.81 18.90
CA ASN A 181 6.43 -2.24 18.02
C ASN A 181 6.27 -3.75 17.75
N VAL A 182 6.25 -4.14 16.48
CA VAL A 182 6.06 -5.56 16.08
C VAL A 182 7.13 -6.51 16.65
N LYS A 183 8.26 -5.99 17.13
CA LYS A 183 9.28 -6.76 17.85
C LYS A 183 8.82 -7.27 19.20
N GLN A 184 7.78 -6.67 19.78
CA GLN A 184 7.21 -7.06 21.08
C GLN A 184 6.42 -8.38 20.99
N GLY A 185 6.11 -8.84 19.76
CA GLY A 185 5.41 -10.10 19.53
C GLY A 185 3.96 -10.11 19.98
N TRP A 186 3.43 -11.29 20.28
CA TRP A 186 2.01 -11.51 20.53
C TRP A 186 1.48 -10.83 21.79
N LYS A 187 2.23 -10.89 22.88
CA LYS A 187 1.69 -10.60 24.22
C LYS A 187 0.97 -9.25 24.30
N PRO A 188 1.59 -8.09 24.02
CA PRO A 188 0.91 -6.80 24.17
C PRO A 188 -0.27 -6.63 23.18
N LEU A 189 -0.17 -7.23 21.98
CA LEU A 189 -1.23 -7.17 20.98
C LEU A 189 -2.46 -7.98 21.44
N CYS A 190 -2.25 -9.22 21.89
CA CYS A 190 -3.34 -10.09 22.32
C CYS A 190 -4.00 -9.60 23.61
N GLU A 191 -3.21 -9.14 24.59
CA GLU A 191 -3.74 -8.52 25.82
C GLU A 191 -4.62 -7.31 25.50
N PHE A 192 -4.17 -6.45 24.60
CA PHE A 192 -4.94 -5.27 24.18
C PHE A 192 -6.21 -5.65 23.41
N LEU A 193 -6.14 -6.60 22.50
CA LEU A 193 -7.29 -7.02 21.70
C LEU A 193 -8.28 -7.90 22.45
N GLY A 194 -7.84 -8.56 23.54
CA GLY A 194 -8.62 -9.55 24.28
C GLY A 194 -8.68 -10.90 23.55
N CYS A 195 -7.60 -11.30 22.92
CA CYS A 195 -7.47 -12.55 22.18
C CYS A 195 -6.49 -13.50 22.90
N GLU A 196 -6.65 -14.81 22.66
CA GLU A 196 -5.67 -15.78 23.10
C GLU A 196 -4.36 -15.63 22.32
N ILE A 197 -3.24 -15.93 22.97
CA ILE A 197 -1.92 -15.90 22.32
C ILE A 197 -1.76 -17.18 21.50
N PRO A 198 -1.55 -17.08 20.17
CA PRO A 198 -1.28 -18.24 19.33
C PRO A 198 -0.01 -19.00 19.75
N GLU A 199 0.02 -20.31 19.52
CA GLU A 199 1.22 -21.13 19.76
C GLU A 199 2.33 -20.83 18.73
N GLU A 200 1.95 -20.35 17.53
CA GLU A 200 2.89 -20.00 16.47
C GLU A 200 3.67 -18.73 16.80
N GLU A 201 4.88 -18.66 16.29
CA GLU A 201 5.70 -17.44 16.41
C GLU A 201 5.01 -16.23 15.76
N PHE A 202 5.26 -15.05 16.34
CA PHE A 202 4.77 -13.80 15.74
C PHE A 202 5.28 -13.63 14.30
N PRO A 203 4.40 -13.40 13.32
CA PRO A 203 4.77 -13.45 11.92
C PRO A 203 5.73 -12.31 11.54
N ARG A 204 6.81 -12.66 10.83
CA ARG A 204 7.71 -11.70 10.20
C ARG A 204 7.42 -11.66 8.71
N ALA A 205 6.90 -10.53 8.22
CA ALA A 205 6.58 -10.33 6.82
C ALA A 205 7.32 -9.13 6.25
N ASN A 206 7.55 -9.14 4.93
CA ASN A 206 8.24 -8.08 4.18
C ASN A 206 9.67 -7.78 4.70
N VAL A 207 10.38 -8.79 5.18
CA VAL A 207 11.79 -8.65 5.55
C VAL A 207 12.61 -8.30 4.30
N GLY A 208 13.45 -7.26 4.38
CA GLY A 208 14.29 -6.82 3.26
C GLY A 208 13.49 -6.39 2.01
N LEU A 209 12.26 -5.87 2.19
CA LEU A 209 11.38 -5.43 1.11
C LEU A 209 10.90 -6.56 0.17
N SER A 210 10.90 -7.82 0.65
CA SER A 210 10.52 -8.98 -0.15
C SER A 210 9.19 -8.79 -0.88
N PHE A 211 8.14 -8.37 -0.19
CA PHE A 211 6.83 -8.10 -0.79
C PHE A 211 6.90 -7.09 -1.94
N THR A 212 7.64 -6.00 -1.77
CA THR A 212 7.77 -4.97 -2.80
C THR A 212 8.58 -5.49 -3.99
N LYS A 213 9.68 -6.21 -3.73
CA LYS A 213 10.51 -6.83 -4.79
C LYS A 213 9.71 -7.86 -5.58
N ASP A 214 8.90 -8.68 -4.92
CA ASP A 214 8.03 -9.66 -5.57
C ASP A 214 6.97 -9.00 -6.45
N LEU A 215 6.33 -7.94 -5.96
CA LEU A 215 5.37 -7.14 -6.74
C LEU A 215 6.02 -6.54 -7.98
N VAL A 216 7.24 -6.02 -7.84
CA VAL A 216 8.07 -5.48 -8.92
C VAL A 216 8.40 -6.56 -9.93
N SER A 217 8.92 -7.70 -9.49
CA SER A 217 9.33 -8.80 -10.37
C SER A 217 8.16 -9.38 -11.14
N ALA A 218 7.02 -9.58 -10.48
CA ALA A 218 5.78 -10.04 -11.12
C ALA A 218 5.30 -9.04 -12.19
N ARG A 219 5.43 -7.74 -11.93
CA ARG A 219 5.05 -6.71 -12.90
C ARG A 219 6.00 -6.67 -14.10
N LEU A 220 7.30 -6.77 -13.89
CA LEU A 220 8.29 -6.83 -14.95
C LEU A 220 8.07 -8.07 -15.86
N LYS A 221 7.81 -9.24 -15.28
CA LYS A 221 7.46 -10.45 -16.03
C LYS A 221 6.20 -10.26 -16.88
N SER A 222 5.17 -9.60 -16.33
CA SER A 222 3.95 -9.31 -17.07
C SER A 222 4.21 -8.38 -18.27
N ILE A 223 5.04 -7.36 -18.09
CA ILE A 223 5.43 -6.45 -19.17
C ILE A 223 6.21 -7.19 -20.25
N GLN A 224 7.20 -7.97 -19.85
CA GLN A 224 8.01 -8.74 -20.78
C GLN A 224 7.14 -9.68 -21.63
N ARG A 225 6.20 -10.40 -21.01
CA ARG A 225 5.22 -11.24 -21.73
C ARG A 225 4.40 -10.43 -22.73
N ASN A 226 3.87 -9.27 -22.33
CA ASN A 226 3.05 -8.44 -23.22
C ASN A 226 3.85 -7.88 -24.40
N VAL A 227 5.13 -7.50 -24.17
CA VAL A 227 6.05 -7.06 -25.24
C VAL A 227 6.30 -8.20 -26.24
N ILE A 228 6.55 -9.41 -25.76
CA ILE A 228 6.75 -10.59 -26.63
C ILE A 228 5.49 -10.83 -27.48
N VAL A 229 4.30 -10.86 -26.87
CA VAL A 229 3.04 -11.07 -27.59
C VAL A 229 2.85 -9.97 -28.64
N PHE A 230 3.11 -8.71 -28.31
CA PHE A 230 3.01 -7.59 -29.24
C PHE A 230 3.96 -7.74 -30.44
N SER A 231 5.21 -8.11 -30.18
CA SER A 231 6.22 -8.33 -31.24
C SER A 231 5.81 -9.47 -32.18
N LEU A 232 5.24 -10.57 -31.64
CA LEU A 232 4.73 -11.66 -32.44
C LEU A 232 3.54 -11.26 -33.31
N VAL A 233 2.61 -10.49 -32.75
CA VAL A 233 1.46 -9.96 -33.52
C VAL A 233 1.92 -9.04 -34.65
N LEU A 234 2.90 -8.16 -34.40
CA LEU A 234 3.46 -7.30 -35.45
C LEU A 234 4.16 -8.12 -36.55
N ALA A 235 4.91 -9.14 -36.17
CA ALA A 235 5.56 -10.04 -37.13
C ALA A 235 4.53 -10.75 -38.01
N LEU A 236 3.45 -11.29 -37.42
CA LEU A 236 2.36 -11.94 -38.16
C LEU A 236 1.64 -10.96 -39.10
N LEU A 237 1.39 -9.73 -38.66
CA LEU A 237 0.78 -8.73 -39.55
C LEU A 237 1.70 -8.34 -40.71
N ALA A 238 3.00 -8.22 -40.46
CA ALA A 238 4.00 -7.93 -41.51
C ALA A 238 4.10 -9.07 -42.52
N THR A 239 4.09 -10.31 -42.08
CA THR A 239 4.09 -11.46 -42.99
C THR A 239 2.80 -11.55 -43.78
N ALA A 240 1.64 -11.32 -43.15
CA ALA A 240 0.35 -11.32 -43.87
C ALA A 240 0.31 -10.21 -44.93
N PHE A 241 0.79 -9.01 -44.60
CA PHE A 241 0.89 -7.87 -45.51
C PHE A 241 1.81 -8.21 -46.70
N TYR A 242 2.97 -8.82 -46.43
CA TYR A 242 3.93 -9.21 -47.45
C TYR A 242 3.30 -10.23 -48.42
N VAL A 243 2.59 -11.22 -47.90
CA VAL A 243 1.91 -12.22 -48.73
C VAL A 243 0.83 -11.60 -49.62
N VAL A 244 0.00 -10.69 -49.08
CA VAL A 244 -1.08 -10.02 -49.84
C VAL A 244 -0.56 -9.13 -50.95
N TYR A 245 0.61 -8.50 -50.78
CA TYR A 245 1.19 -7.55 -51.76
C TYR A 245 2.12 -8.23 -52.80
N HIS A 246 2.50 -9.49 -52.59
CA HIS A 246 3.47 -10.16 -53.46
C HIS A 246 2.87 -11.42 -54.11
N TRP A 247 1.60 -11.66 -53.89
CA TRP A 247 0.72 -12.61 -54.61
C TRP A 247 -0.41 -11.85 -55.32
#